data_86d5a4759eadd2e89b1f261ddb5767d8
#
_entry.id   86d5a4759eadd2e89b1f261ddb5767d8
#
_cell.length_a   1.000
_cell.length_b   1.000
_cell.length_c   1.000
_cell.angle_alpha   90.00
_cell.angle_beta   90.00
_cell.angle_gamma   90.00
#
_symmetry.space_group_name_H-M   'P 1'
#
loop_
_entity.id
_entity.type
_entity.pdbx_description
1 polymer ?
#
loop_
_entity_poly.entity_id
_entity_poly.type
_entity_poly.pdbx_seq_one_letter_code
_entity_poly.pdbx_strand_id
1 'polypeptide(L)'
;MKISASRADGFVRTPDGAMRAILVYGPDGGLARERADRLAVHVAGDLKDPFRVAELTPASLKEDPARLADEAAALALTGGRRVVLLRDAGDGVTPVLERFLSQPVGDALVVVEAGELNSRSSLRKLFEGADNAAAIACYADDAASLAGLIREELSAAGLTADQDATAYLVAHLGGDRRLTRAELTKLILFMGEEGGRVGLTDASACVGDGAALSLDDLALAVADGDQKAVQRLLDRLTGAQPITVLRAVARHFQRLHLTAGLVSRGKSIDQAVGALKPPVIFKVADRFKRQVGHWPADRLGRALDMLIDAETTCKTTGMPAQAVAARALMQIARAAAPPRSRGR
;
A
#
# COMPACT_ATOMS: atom_id res chain seq x y z
N MET A 1 -18.91 15.87 -2.92
CA MET A 1 -18.99 15.22 -4.28
C MET A 1 -17.98 14.09 -4.40
N LYS A 2 -18.34 12.91 -4.92
CA LYS A 2 -17.40 11.80 -5.17
C LYS A 2 -16.75 11.92 -6.56
N ILE A 3 -15.42 11.94 -6.61
CA ILE A 3 -14.66 11.93 -7.87
C ILE A 3 -14.37 10.48 -8.28
N SER A 4 -14.74 10.10 -9.51
CA SER A 4 -14.43 8.77 -10.05
C SER A 4 -12.92 8.60 -10.29
N ALA A 5 -12.41 7.36 -10.22
CA ALA A 5 -10.99 7.06 -10.43
C ALA A 5 -10.47 7.61 -11.78
N SER A 6 -11.27 7.48 -12.85
CA SER A 6 -10.91 7.97 -14.19
C SER A 6 -10.80 9.49 -14.29
N ARG A 7 -11.44 10.24 -13.40
CA ARG A 7 -11.39 11.72 -13.38
C ARG A 7 -10.45 12.27 -12.31
N ALA A 8 -9.91 11.40 -11.42
CA ALA A 8 -9.12 11.83 -10.28
C ALA A 8 -7.90 12.64 -10.68
N ASP A 9 -7.10 12.16 -11.64
CA ASP A 9 -5.87 12.85 -12.04
C ASP A 9 -6.14 14.17 -12.79
N GLY A 10 -7.22 14.22 -13.59
CA GLY A 10 -7.69 15.47 -14.22
C GLY A 10 -8.13 16.48 -13.18
N PHE A 11 -8.91 16.05 -12.18
CA PHE A 11 -9.37 16.90 -11.10
C PHE A 11 -8.22 17.42 -10.21
N VAL A 12 -7.22 16.59 -9.93
CA VAL A 12 -6.02 16.98 -9.15
C VAL A 12 -5.20 18.05 -9.89
N ARG A 13 -5.11 17.97 -11.23
CA ARG A 13 -4.40 18.98 -12.04
C ARG A 13 -5.14 20.32 -12.10
N THR A 14 -6.46 20.28 -12.15
CA THR A 14 -7.29 21.48 -12.26
C THR A 14 -8.49 21.32 -11.33
N PRO A 15 -8.29 21.50 -10.00
CA PRO A 15 -9.37 21.38 -9.03
C PRO A 15 -10.38 22.50 -9.24
N ASP A 16 -11.66 22.20 -9.01
CA ASP A 16 -12.72 23.19 -9.05
C ASP A 16 -12.47 24.25 -7.95
N GLY A 17 -12.37 25.51 -8.35
CA GLY A 17 -12.13 26.65 -7.47
C GLY A 17 -13.23 26.87 -6.41
N ALA A 18 -14.44 26.35 -6.63
CA ALA A 18 -15.55 26.40 -5.68
C ALA A 18 -15.33 25.44 -4.48
N MET A 19 -14.44 24.46 -4.60
CA MET A 19 -14.18 23.52 -3.51
C MET A 19 -13.49 24.19 -2.34
N ARG A 20 -14.03 23.96 -1.15
CA ARG A 20 -13.48 24.43 0.13
C ARG A 20 -12.62 23.37 0.80
N ALA A 21 -12.96 22.10 0.60
CA ALA A 21 -12.16 20.99 1.08
C ALA A 21 -12.12 19.82 0.09
N ILE A 22 -10.98 19.12 0.05
CA ILE A 22 -10.78 17.93 -0.76
C ILE A 22 -10.20 16.84 0.12
N LEU A 23 -10.88 15.70 0.22
CA LEU A 23 -10.42 14.48 0.90
C LEU A 23 -9.74 13.57 -0.12
N VAL A 24 -8.51 13.19 0.19
CA VAL A 24 -7.75 12.18 -0.55
C VAL A 24 -7.52 11.00 0.39
N TYR A 25 -8.01 9.82 0.04
CA TYR A 25 -8.01 8.67 0.95
C TYR A 25 -7.88 7.34 0.20
N GLY A 26 -7.33 6.32 0.83
CA GLY A 26 -7.29 4.98 0.26
C GLY A 26 -6.18 4.10 0.80
N PRO A 27 -6.12 2.84 0.33
CA PRO A 27 -5.09 1.89 0.75
C PRO A 27 -3.68 2.22 0.20
N ASP A 28 -3.58 2.98 -0.91
CA ASP A 28 -2.30 3.48 -1.40
C ASP A 28 -2.01 4.85 -0.76
N GLY A 29 -1.33 4.83 0.40
CA GLY A 29 -0.93 6.04 1.11
C GLY A 29 0.06 6.90 0.33
N GLY A 30 0.88 6.29 -0.53
CA GLY A 30 1.81 7.00 -1.40
C GLY A 30 1.09 7.83 -2.45
N LEU A 31 0.08 7.26 -3.09
CA LEU A 31 -0.78 7.96 -4.05
C LEU A 31 -1.64 9.04 -3.37
N ALA A 32 -2.17 8.75 -2.17
CA ALA A 32 -2.94 9.73 -1.41
C ALA A 32 -2.07 10.96 -1.08
N ARG A 33 -0.85 10.73 -0.58
CA ARG A 33 0.12 11.79 -0.30
C ARG A 33 0.48 12.60 -1.54
N GLU A 34 0.81 11.92 -2.64
CA GLU A 34 1.15 12.57 -3.91
C GLU A 34 0.03 13.48 -4.42
N ARG A 35 -1.22 12.99 -4.40
CA ARG A 35 -2.38 13.78 -4.85
C ARG A 35 -2.65 14.97 -3.92
N ALA A 36 -2.52 14.78 -2.60
CA ALA A 36 -2.66 15.87 -1.62
C ALA A 36 -1.59 16.95 -1.85
N ASP A 37 -0.34 16.54 -2.06
CA ASP A 37 0.76 17.47 -2.31
C ASP A 37 0.58 18.22 -3.66
N ARG A 38 0.15 17.53 -4.72
CA ARG A 38 -0.16 18.17 -6.01
C ARG A 38 -1.29 19.19 -5.92
N LEU A 39 -2.36 18.90 -5.17
CA LEU A 39 -3.45 19.85 -4.91
C LEU A 39 -2.92 21.09 -4.16
N ALA A 40 -2.07 20.86 -3.17
CA ALA A 40 -1.48 21.94 -2.40
C ALA A 40 -0.52 22.81 -3.25
N VAL A 41 0.33 22.19 -4.06
CA VAL A 41 1.21 22.90 -5.01
C VAL A 41 0.41 23.70 -6.02
N HIS A 42 -0.69 23.15 -6.55
CA HIS A 42 -1.54 23.86 -7.50
C HIS A 42 -2.05 25.20 -6.94
N VAL A 43 -2.38 25.24 -5.65
CA VAL A 43 -2.94 26.44 -5.00
C VAL A 43 -1.84 27.33 -4.41
N ALA A 44 -0.86 26.75 -3.69
CA ALA A 44 0.16 27.52 -2.97
C ALA A 44 1.46 27.76 -3.77
N GLY A 45 1.70 27.00 -4.84
CA GLY A 45 2.92 27.06 -5.63
C GLY A 45 4.08 26.30 -5.02
N ASP A 46 4.44 26.56 -3.77
CA ASP A 46 5.49 25.86 -3.03
C ASP A 46 4.95 25.33 -1.70
N LEU A 47 5.17 24.05 -1.43
CA LEU A 47 4.77 23.42 -0.15
C LEU A 47 5.61 23.89 1.04
N LYS A 48 6.78 24.46 0.79
CA LYS A 48 7.67 24.96 1.84
C LYS A 48 7.40 26.39 2.25
N ASP A 49 6.48 27.08 1.58
CA ASP A 49 6.09 28.46 1.93
C ASP A 49 5.21 28.46 3.19
N PRO A 50 5.73 28.86 4.37
CA PRO A 50 4.99 28.84 5.62
C PRO A 50 3.87 29.88 5.68
N PHE A 51 3.87 30.87 4.78
CA PHE A 51 2.83 31.89 4.70
C PHE A 51 1.62 31.40 3.88
N ARG A 52 1.80 30.42 3.02
CA ARG A 52 0.76 29.89 2.14
C ARG A 52 0.31 28.48 2.48
N VAL A 53 1.13 27.71 3.22
CA VAL A 53 0.83 26.32 3.59
C VAL A 53 0.86 26.17 5.09
N ALA A 54 -0.25 25.71 5.68
CA ALA A 54 -0.33 25.30 7.08
C ALA A 54 -0.54 23.77 7.13
N GLU A 55 0.29 23.07 7.90
CA GLU A 55 0.08 21.64 8.17
C GLU A 55 -0.55 21.43 9.54
N LEU A 56 -1.62 20.63 9.56
CA LEU A 56 -2.35 20.23 10.75
C LEU A 56 -2.36 18.72 10.91
N THR A 57 -2.53 18.26 12.13
CA THR A 57 -2.69 16.86 12.47
C THR A 57 -3.99 16.66 13.27
N PRO A 58 -4.54 15.44 13.34
CA PRO A 58 -5.70 15.15 14.19
C PRO A 58 -5.46 15.49 15.65
N ALA A 59 -4.22 15.35 16.14
CA ALA A 59 -3.84 15.71 17.51
C ALA A 59 -3.99 17.21 17.75
N SER A 60 -3.49 18.06 16.84
CA SER A 60 -3.61 19.51 16.96
C SER A 60 -5.06 19.99 16.92
N LEU A 61 -5.93 19.35 16.13
CA LEU A 61 -7.36 19.67 16.08
C LEU A 61 -8.14 19.14 17.29
N LYS A 62 -7.64 18.12 17.96
CA LYS A 62 -8.22 17.65 19.23
C LYS A 62 -7.90 18.61 20.38
N GLU A 63 -6.70 19.19 20.40
CA GLU A 63 -6.28 20.18 21.39
C GLU A 63 -6.99 21.52 21.15
N ASP A 64 -7.07 21.94 19.89
CA ASP A 64 -7.71 23.19 19.50
C ASP A 64 -8.58 22.97 18.24
N PRO A 65 -9.90 22.73 18.38
CA PRO A 65 -10.81 22.55 17.25
C PRO A 65 -11.01 23.83 16.42
N ALA A 66 -10.72 25.02 16.93
CA ALA A 66 -10.85 26.29 16.20
C ALA A 66 -9.72 26.48 15.17
N ARG A 67 -8.58 25.85 15.41
CA ARG A 67 -7.37 26.01 14.60
C ARG A 67 -7.57 25.80 13.11
N LEU A 68 -8.44 24.87 12.69
CA LEU A 68 -8.75 24.67 11.27
C LEU A 68 -9.39 25.93 10.65
N ALA A 69 -10.33 26.54 11.36
CA ALA A 69 -11.01 27.74 10.88
C ALA A 69 -10.07 28.96 10.90
N ASP A 70 -9.23 29.09 11.92
CA ASP A 70 -8.27 30.18 12.04
C ASP A 70 -7.23 30.12 10.91
N GLU A 71 -6.65 28.95 10.62
CA GLU A 71 -5.72 28.77 9.50
C GLU A 71 -6.39 28.96 8.13
N ALA A 72 -7.66 28.56 8.00
CA ALA A 72 -8.41 28.77 6.77
C ALA A 72 -8.80 30.22 6.53
N ALA A 73 -8.98 31.01 7.59
CA ALA A 73 -9.29 32.44 7.54
C ALA A 73 -8.04 33.33 7.44
N ALA A 74 -6.85 32.79 7.75
CA ALA A 74 -5.61 33.54 7.73
C ALA A 74 -5.27 34.00 6.31
N LEU A 75 -4.83 35.25 6.16
CA LEU A 75 -4.41 35.80 4.88
C LEU A 75 -2.95 35.49 4.60
N ALA A 76 -2.61 35.20 3.34
CA ALA A 76 -1.21 35.07 2.93
C ALA A 76 -0.58 36.45 2.84
N LEU A 77 0.56 36.66 3.54
CA LEU A 77 1.30 37.94 3.49
C LEU A 77 1.81 38.28 2.07
N THR A 78 2.06 37.27 1.27
CA THR A 78 2.54 37.40 -0.11
C THR A 78 1.40 37.45 -1.13
N GLY A 79 0.14 37.44 -0.67
CA GLY A 79 -1.05 37.34 -1.52
C GLY A 79 -1.31 35.92 -2.04
N GLY A 80 -2.43 35.74 -2.71
CA GLY A 80 -2.89 34.47 -3.23
C GLY A 80 -3.61 33.59 -2.20
N ARG A 81 -4.11 32.46 -2.65
CA ARG A 81 -4.90 31.52 -1.84
C ARG A 81 -4.00 30.65 -0.97
N ARG A 82 -4.40 30.44 0.29
CA ARG A 82 -3.70 29.52 1.21
C ARG A 82 -4.22 28.09 1.09
N VAL A 83 -3.42 27.16 1.61
CA VAL A 83 -3.74 25.75 1.74
C VAL A 83 -3.57 25.32 3.19
N VAL A 84 -4.53 24.58 3.71
CA VAL A 84 -4.43 23.87 4.98
C VAL A 84 -4.35 22.38 4.67
N LEU A 85 -3.22 21.75 4.99
CA LEU A 85 -3.00 20.32 4.83
C LEU A 85 -3.28 19.62 6.16
N LEU A 86 -4.34 18.82 6.22
CA LEU A 86 -4.61 17.94 7.35
C LEU A 86 -4.12 16.53 7.04
N ARG A 87 -3.05 16.10 7.71
CA ARG A 87 -2.41 14.81 7.51
C ARG A 87 -2.95 13.74 8.45
N ASP A 88 -2.89 12.48 8.00
CA ASP A 88 -3.26 11.29 8.79
C ASP A 88 -4.68 11.36 9.39
N ALA A 89 -5.62 11.95 8.66
CA ALA A 89 -6.98 12.15 9.12
C ALA A 89 -7.75 10.82 9.23
N GLY A 90 -8.69 10.78 10.14
CA GLY A 90 -9.63 9.69 10.33
C GLY A 90 -10.98 10.22 10.79
N ASP A 91 -11.92 9.34 11.15
CA ASP A 91 -13.28 9.71 11.54
C ASP A 91 -13.33 10.67 12.75
N GLY A 92 -12.30 10.71 13.59
CA GLY A 92 -12.23 11.59 14.76
C GLY A 92 -12.24 13.09 14.45
N VAL A 93 -11.85 13.51 13.22
CA VAL A 93 -11.86 14.92 12.81
C VAL A 93 -13.16 15.32 12.09
N THR A 94 -14.08 14.37 11.87
CA THR A 94 -15.34 14.63 11.16
C THR A 94 -16.13 15.80 11.72
N PRO A 95 -16.32 15.96 13.06
CA PRO A 95 -17.11 17.06 13.61
C PRO A 95 -16.52 18.45 13.30
N VAL A 96 -15.18 18.57 13.31
CA VAL A 96 -14.48 19.82 13.01
C VAL A 96 -14.66 20.20 11.54
N LEU A 97 -14.50 19.22 10.65
CA LEU A 97 -14.66 19.41 9.19
C LEU A 97 -16.12 19.64 8.80
N GLU A 98 -17.08 19.01 9.45
CA GLU A 98 -18.52 19.24 9.25
C GLU A 98 -18.90 20.69 9.59
N ARG A 99 -18.41 21.19 10.75
CA ARG A 99 -18.59 22.58 11.14
C ARG A 99 -17.96 23.54 10.13
N PHE A 100 -16.74 23.27 9.69
CA PHE A 100 -16.06 24.09 8.69
C PHE A 100 -16.81 24.10 7.35
N LEU A 101 -17.27 22.95 6.84
CA LEU A 101 -17.97 22.85 5.57
C LEU A 101 -19.38 23.48 5.60
N SER A 102 -20.04 23.47 6.75
CA SER A 102 -21.35 24.13 6.91
C SER A 102 -21.24 25.67 6.96
N GLN A 103 -20.14 26.21 7.48
CA GLN A 103 -19.88 27.64 7.57
C GLN A 103 -18.40 27.92 7.22
N PRO A 104 -18.00 27.80 5.94
CA PRO A 104 -16.62 27.97 5.54
C PRO A 104 -16.16 29.43 5.71
N VAL A 105 -15.08 29.62 6.43
CA VAL A 105 -14.42 30.91 6.64
C VAL A 105 -13.19 31.07 5.74
N GLY A 106 -12.83 32.32 5.43
CA GLY A 106 -11.67 32.62 4.57
C GLY A 106 -11.83 32.08 3.14
N ASP A 107 -10.73 31.92 2.43
CA ASP A 107 -10.70 31.39 1.05
C ASP A 107 -9.78 30.17 0.86
N ALA A 108 -9.07 29.76 1.91
CA ALA A 108 -8.12 28.64 1.84
C ALA A 108 -8.78 27.35 1.34
N LEU A 109 -7.99 26.54 0.63
CA LEU A 109 -8.33 25.16 0.33
C LEU A 109 -7.86 24.25 1.48
N VAL A 110 -8.77 23.47 2.04
CA VAL A 110 -8.43 22.43 3.03
C VAL A 110 -8.23 21.12 2.29
N VAL A 111 -7.02 20.59 2.30
CA VAL A 111 -6.70 19.26 1.73
C VAL A 111 -6.54 18.27 2.87
N VAL A 112 -7.38 17.25 2.89
CA VAL A 112 -7.41 16.23 3.94
C VAL A 112 -6.85 14.94 3.38
N GLU A 113 -5.75 14.48 3.95
CA GLU A 113 -5.13 13.19 3.63
C GLU A 113 -5.54 12.17 4.67
N ALA A 114 -6.05 11.02 4.24
CA ALA A 114 -6.45 9.93 5.10
C ALA A 114 -5.97 8.58 4.54
N GLY A 115 -5.80 7.61 5.42
CA GLY A 115 -5.59 6.23 5.05
C GLY A 115 -6.84 5.58 4.46
N GLU A 116 -6.95 4.27 4.58
CA GLU A 116 -8.12 3.54 4.09
C GLU A 116 -9.38 3.89 4.89
N LEU A 117 -10.37 4.45 4.23
CA LEU A 117 -11.71 4.75 4.78
C LEU A 117 -12.75 3.84 4.14
N ASN A 118 -13.39 3.01 4.95
CA ASN A 118 -14.47 2.13 4.49
C ASN A 118 -15.75 2.93 4.16
N SER A 119 -16.75 2.26 3.57
CA SER A 119 -18.03 2.91 3.18
C SER A 119 -18.88 3.41 4.36
N ARG A 120 -18.56 3.01 5.60
CA ARG A 120 -19.27 3.45 6.82
C ARG A 120 -18.60 4.66 7.47
N SER A 121 -17.36 5.01 7.07
CA SER A 121 -16.61 6.14 7.60
C SER A 121 -17.44 7.43 7.53
N SER A 122 -17.52 8.14 8.65
CA SER A 122 -18.23 9.42 8.76
C SER A 122 -17.51 10.50 7.98
N LEU A 123 -16.18 10.52 8.02
CA LEU A 123 -15.34 11.47 7.27
C LEU A 123 -15.57 11.32 5.76
N ARG A 124 -15.53 10.10 5.25
CA ARG A 124 -15.79 9.82 3.84
C ARG A 124 -17.19 10.26 3.41
N LYS A 125 -18.22 9.92 4.18
CA LYS A 125 -19.62 10.28 3.89
C LYS A 125 -19.82 11.79 3.87
N LEU A 126 -19.21 12.52 4.80
CA LEU A 126 -19.24 13.97 4.85
C LEU A 126 -18.76 14.56 3.52
N PHE A 127 -17.58 14.15 3.03
CA PHE A 127 -17.01 14.70 1.79
C PHE A 127 -17.72 14.22 0.52
N GLU A 128 -18.27 13.01 0.51
CA GLU A 128 -19.06 12.52 -0.63
C GLU A 128 -20.40 13.25 -0.73
N GLY A 129 -20.98 13.72 0.38
CA GLY A 129 -22.29 14.37 0.46
C GLY A 129 -22.29 15.90 0.38
N ALA A 130 -21.21 16.57 0.74
CA ALA A 130 -21.13 18.02 0.73
C ALA A 130 -20.95 18.60 -0.69
N ASP A 131 -21.62 19.71 -1.00
CA ASP A 131 -21.57 20.36 -2.31
C ASP A 131 -20.26 21.13 -2.53
N ASN A 132 -19.67 21.65 -1.45
CA ASN A 132 -18.44 22.43 -1.44
C ASN A 132 -17.20 21.58 -1.11
N ALA A 133 -17.33 20.25 -1.14
CA ALA A 133 -16.21 19.32 -0.90
C ALA A 133 -16.17 18.20 -1.94
N ALA A 134 -14.96 17.67 -2.16
CA ALA A 134 -14.72 16.54 -3.03
C ALA A 134 -14.00 15.39 -2.29
N ALA A 135 -14.26 14.15 -2.70
CA ALA A 135 -13.61 12.95 -2.18
C ALA A 135 -12.96 12.18 -3.33
N ILE A 136 -11.66 11.92 -3.22
CA ILE A 136 -10.82 11.22 -4.19
C ILE A 136 -10.31 9.94 -3.55
N ALA A 137 -10.72 8.80 -4.09
CA ALA A 137 -10.20 7.51 -3.63
C ALA A 137 -8.88 7.16 -4.32
N CYS A 138 -7.90 6.69 -3.53
CA CYS A 138 -6.57 6.28 -3.97
C CYS A 138 -6.42 4.76 -3.77
N TYR A 139 -6.70 4.03 -4.82
CA TYR A 139 -6.46 2.58 -4.86
C TYR A 139 -5.10 2.31 -5.49
N ALA A 140 -4.51 1.17 -5.16
CA ALA A 140 -3.28 0.73 -5.80
C ALA A 140 -3.45 0.73 -7.34
N ASP A 141 -2.41 1.16 -8.02
CA ASP A 141 -2.38 1.18 -9.48
C ASP A 141 -2.69 -0.23 -10.04
N ASP A 142 -3.55 -0.30 -11.03
CA ASP A 142 -3.64 -1.50 -11.86
C ASP A 142 -2.43 -1.60 -12.81
N ALA A 143 -2.28 -2.72 -13.49
CA ALA A 143 -1.14 -2.95 -14.37
C ALA A 143 -1.01 -1.89 -15.48
N ALA A 144 -2.13 -1.36 -15.99
CA ALA A 144 -2.13 -0.36 -17.04
C ALA A 144 -1.71 1.02 -16.51
N SER A 145 -2.24 1.43 -15.36
CA SER A 145 -1.88 2.68 -14.67
C SER A 145 -0.40 2.67 -14.26
N LEU A 146 0.07 1.54 -13.73
CA LEU A 146 1.47 1.36 -13.33
C LEU A 146 2.41 1.42 -14.55
N ALA A 147 2.06 0.78 -15.67
CA ALA A 147 2.83 0.88 -16.91
C ALA A 147 2.87 2.32 -17.45
N GLY A 148 1.78 3.07 -17.29
CA GLY A 148 1.71 4.50 -17.61
C GLY A 148 2.67 5.32 -16.77
N LEU A 149 2.65 5.13 -15.44
CA LEU A 149 3.56 5.80 -14.49
C LEU A 149 5.03 5.50 -14.82
N ILE A 150 5.37 4.22 -15.04
CA ILE A 150 6.74 3.82 -15.39
C ILE A 150 7.22 4.55 -16.64
N ARG A 151 6.37 4.61 -17.67
CA ARG A 151 6.72 5.29 -18.93
C ARG A 151 6.88 6.80 -18.72
N GLU A 152 6.01 7.43 -17.94
CA GLU A 152 6.07 8.86 -17.63
C GLU A 152 7.38 9.21 -16.90
N GLU A 153 7.73 8.47 -15.85
CA GLU A 153 8.95 8.70 -15.07
C GLU A 153 10.23 8.49 -15.88
N LEU A 154 10.30 7.40 -16.64
CA LEU A 154 11.47 7.13 -17.48
C LEU A 154 11.60 8.16 -18.60
N SER A 155 10.50 8.55 -19.25
CA SER A 155 10.49 9.55 -20.31
C SER A 155 10.91 10.93 -19.80
N ALA A 156 10.51 11.33 -18.58
CA ALA A 156 10.94 12.57 -17.96
C ALA A 156 12.47 12.63 -17.73
N ALA A 157 13.11 11.47 -17.59
CA ALA A 157 14.56 11.32 -17.48
C ALA A 157 15.27 11.02 -18.82
N GLY A 158 14.56 11.14 -19.95
CA GLY A 158 15.14 10.84 -21.28
C GLY A 158 15.35 9.35 -21.56
N LEU A 159 14.72 8.47 -20.76
CA LEU A 159 14.83 7.02 -20.89
C LEU A 159 13.58 6.41 -21.53
N THR A 160 13.77 5.27 -22.18
CA THR A 160 12.68 4.40 -22.65
C THR A 160 12.87 2.99 -22.10
N ALA A 161 11.82 2.19 -21.98
CA ALA A 161 11.95 0.80 -21.54
C ALA A 161 11.47 -0.17 -22.61
N ASP A 162 12.17 -1.30 -22.72
CA ASP A 162 11.73 -2.43 -23.52
C ASP A 162 10.40 -3.00 -22.99
N GLN A 163 9.70 -3.75 -23.83
CA GLN A 163 8.47 -4.41 -23.44
C GLN A 163 8.70 -5.39 -22.28
N ASP A 164 9.78 -6.17 -22.32
CA ASP A 164 10.14 -7.14 -21.28
C ASP A 164 10.56 -6.42 -19.98
N ALA A 165 11.32 -5.32 -20.07
CA ALA A 165 11.65 -4.47 -18.93
C ALA A 165 10.39 -3.85 -18.30
N THR A 166 9.49 -3.32 -19.14
CA THR A 166 8.21 -2.77 -18.66
C THR A 166 7.36 -3.84 -17.98
N ALA A 167 7.24 -5.02 -18.58
CA ALA A 167 6.51 -6.14 -17.98
C ALA A 167 7.13 -6.60 -16.65
N TYR A 168 8.46 -6.64 -16.57
CA TYR A 168 9.18 -6.93 -15.34
C TYR A 168 8.92 -5.89 -14.26
N LEU A 169 9.03 -4.60 -14.59
CA LEU A 169 8.78 -3.50 -13.65
C LEU A 169 7.33 -3.52 -13.14
N VAL A 170 6.35 -3.72 -14.03
CA VAL A 170 4.93 -3.85 -13.63
C VAL A 170 4.69 -5.05 -12.72
N ALA A 171 5.42 -6.15 -12.90
CA ALA A 171 5.29 -7.34 -12.06
C ALA A 171 5.93 -7.18 -10.67
N HIS A 172 6.92 -6.30 -10.52
CA HIS A 172 7.71 -6.15 -9.29
C HIS A 172 7.47 -4.83 -8.55
N LEU A 173 6.86 -3.85 -9.20
CA LEU A 173 6.45 -2.57 -8.61
C LEU A 173 4.94 -2.54 -8.37
N GLY A 174 4.48 -1.55 -7.62
CA GLY A 174 3.07 -1.35 -7.28
C GLY A 174 2.78 -1.61 -5.81
N GLY A 175 1.54 -1.32 -5.41
CA GLY A 175 1.11 -1.41 -4.01
C GLY A 175 1.29 -0.10 -3.25
N ASP A 176 2.44 0.56 -3.35
CA ASP A 176 2.70 1.91 -2.85
C ASP A 176 3.40 2.74 -3.94
N ARG A 177 2.80 3.87 -4.29
CA ARG A 177 3.29 4.73 -5.38
C ARG A 177 4.59 5.46 -5.03
N ARG A 178 4.82 5.79 -3.75
CA ARG A 178 6.08 6.41 -3.30
C ARG A 178 7.23 5.44 -3.42
N LEU A 179 7.02 4.18 -3.01
CA LEU A 179 8.02 3.14 -3.17
C LEU A 179 8.31 2.88 -4.65
N THR A 180 7.27 2.80 -5.48
CA THR A 180 7.40 2.68 -6.95
C THR A 180 8.26 3.80 -7.53
N ARG A 181 8.02 5.07 -7.16
CA ARG A 181 8.82 6.20 -7.62
C ARG A 181 10.26 6.14 -7.13
N ALA A 182 10.48 5.75 -5.87
CA ALA A 182 11.83 5.60 -5.31
C ALA A 182 12.63 4.52 -6.07
N GLU A 183 12.01 3.39 -6.39
CA GLU A 183 12.63 2.32 -7.19
C GLU A 183 12.94 2.79 -8.64
N LEU A 184 12.01 3.53 -9.26
CA LEU A 184 12.25 4.12 -10.59
C LEU A 184 13.35 5.18 -10.56
N THR A 185 13.40 6.03 -9.52
CA THR A 185 14.50 6.99 -9.35
C THR A 185 15.85 6.29 -9.22
N LYS A 186 15.91 5.20 -8.47
CA LYS A 186 17.12 4.36 -8.35
C LYS A 186 17.52 3.78 -9.71
N LEU A 187 16.57 3.29 -10.50
CA LEU A 187 16.82 2.78 -11.86
C LEU A 187 17.32 3.89 -12.79
N ILE A 188 16.71 5.07 -12.74
CA ILE A 188 17.15 6.24 -13.53
C ILE A 188 18.60 6.63 -13.19
N LEU A 189 18.93 6.68 -11.88
CA LEU A 189 20.30 6.95 -11.44
C LEU A 189 21.29 5.86 -11.88
N PHE A 190 20.89 4.61 -11.88
CA PHE A 190 21.71 3.50 -12.36
C PHE A 190 22.00 3.60 -13.87
N MET A 191 21.03 4.04 -14.68
CA MET A 191 21.19 4.21 -16.11
C MET A 191 22.10 5.40 -16.46
N GLY A 192 22.26 6.39 -15.57
CA GLY A 192 23.09 7.57 -15.80
C GLY A 192 22.41 8.66 -16.64
N GLU A 193 23.16 9.74 -16.91
CA GLU A 193 22.64 10.95 -17.58
C GLU A 193 22.62 10.86 -19.13
N GLU A 194 23.26 9.86 -19.71
CA GLU A 194 23.38 9.74 -21.16
C GLU A 194 22.07 9.35 -21.87
N GLY A 195 21.00 9.11 -21.08
CA GLY A 195 19.74 8.59 -21.60
C GLY A 195 19.89 7.15 -22.11
N GLY A 196 18.85 6.62 -22.71
CA GLY A 196 18.96 5.32 -23.33
C GLY A 196 17.72 4.44 -23.15
N ARG A 197 17.94 3.15 -23.38
CA ARG A 197 16.90 2.14 -23.32
C ARG A 197 17.14 1.18 -22.17
N VAL A 198 16.20 1.13 -21.24
CA VAL A 198 16.19 0.20 -20.12
C VAL A 198 15.81 -1.19 -20.62
N GLY A 199 16.74 -2.13 -20.54
CA GLY A 199 16.51 -3.54 -20.84
C GLY A 199 16.08 -4.34 -19.61
N LEU A 200 15.66 -5.59 -19.84
CA LEU A 200 15.28 -6.51 -18.76
C LEU A 200 16.42 -6.70 -17.75
N THR A 201 17.67 -6.74 -18.20
CA THR A 201 18.86 -6.90 -17.35
C THR A 201 19.00 -5.73 -16.39
N ASP A 202 18.84 -4.49 -16.87
CA ASP A 202 18.95 -3.28 -16.08
C ASP A 202 17.82 -3.20 -15.05
N ALA A 203 16.58 -3.44 -15.51
CA ALA A 203 15.41 -3.47 -14.65
C ALA A 203 15.56 -4.52 -13.52
N SER A 204 16.04 -5.73 -13.85
CA SER A 204 16.20 -6.81 -12.87
C SER A 204 17.38 -6.59 -11.93
N ALA A 205 18.43 -5.89 -12.35
CA ALA A 205 19.57 -5.52 -11.50
C ALA A 205 19.20 -4.45 -10.47
N CYS A 206 18.31 -3.51 -10.86
CA CYS A 206 17.94 -2.38 -10.00
C CYS A 206 16.67 -2.61 -9.20
N VAL A 207 15.63 -3.18 -9.82
CA VAL A 207 14.29 -3.31 -9.24
C VAL A 207 14.06 -4.76 -8.86
N GLY A 208 14.11 -5.08 -7.60
CA GLY A 208 13.89 -6.46 -7.14
C GLY A 208 14.12 -6.69 -5.65
N ASP A 209 14.66 -5.74 -4.95
CA ASP A 209 14.95 -5.82 -3.50
C ASP A 209 13.91 -5.10 -2.62
N GLY A 210 12.63 -5.18 -2.96
CA GLY A 210 11.58 -4.92 -1.99
C GLY A 210 11.50 -6.07 -0.98
N ALA A 211 12.41 -6.12 -0.01
CA ALA A 211 12.47 -7.23 0.96
C ALA A 211 11.12 -7.51 1.65
N ALA A 212 10.28 -6.49 1.83
CA ALA A 212 8.94 -6.65 2.41
C ALA A 212 7.96 -7.33 1.43
N LEU A 213 7.94 -6.94 0.14
CA LEU A 213 7.11 -7.58 -0.89
C LEU A 213 7.55 -9.02 -1.13
N SER A 214 8.86 -9.27 -1.11
CA SER A 214 9.41 -10.64 -1.22
C SER A 214 9.03 -11.55 -0.05
N LEU A 215 8.80 -11.02 1.15
CA LEU A 215 8.38 -11.80 2.32
C LEU A 215 6.91 -12.23 2.23
N ASP A 216 6.03 -11.35 1.79
CA ASP A 216 4.61 -11.66 1.59
C ASP A 216 4.44 -12.63 0.40
N ASP A 217 5.17 -12.42 -0.70
CA ASP A 217 5.18 -13.33 -1.83
C ASP A 217 5.71 -14.71 -1.44
N LEU A 218 6.75 -14.78 -0.61
CA LEU A 218 7.26 -16.02 -0.07
C LEU A 218 6.23 -16.75 0.79
N ALA A 219 5.55 -16.03 1.67
CA ALA A 219 4.50 -16.61 2.51
C ALA A 219 3.35 -17.19 1.66
N LEU A 220 2.94 -16.46 0.62
CA LEU A 220 1.95 -16.91 -0.34
C LEU A 220 2.43 -18.14 -1.14
N ALA A 221 3.69 -18.13 -1.61
CA ALA A 221 4.26 -19.26 -2.37
C ALA A 221 4.40 -20.53 -1.51
N VAL A 222 4.79 -20.39 -0.24
CA VAL A 222 4.84 -21.51 0.71
C VAL A 222 3.44 -22.10 0.92
N ALA A 223 2.43 -21.25 1.11
CA ALA A 223 1.06 -21.69 1.32
C ALA A 223 0.42 -22.32 0.07
N ASP A 224 0.82 -21.90 -1.14
CA ASP A 224 0.39 -22.53 -2.40
C ASP A 224 1.12 -23.86 -2.70
N GLY A 225 2.24 -24.14 -2.01
CA GLY A 225 3.08 -25.30 -2.32
C GLY A 225 3.95 -25.13 -3.56
N ASP A 226 4.16 -23.92 -4.04
CA ASP A 226 5.03 -23.64 -5.19
C ASP A 226 6.51 -23.64 -4.78
N GLN A 227 7.08 -24.84 -4.75
CA GLN A 227 8.47 -25.05 -4.35
C GLN A 227 9.47 -24.28 -5.23
N LYS A 228 9.16 -24.09 -6.53
CA LYS A 228 10.04 -23.35 -7.44
C LYS A 228 10.04 -21.86 -7.12
N ALA A 229 8.87 -21.30 -6.81
CA ALA A 229 8.75 -19.91 -6.37
C ALA A 229 9.41 -19.71 -5.00
N VAL A 230 9.20 -20.63 -4.06
CA VAL A 230 9.86 -20.60 -2.73
C VAL A 230 11.38 -20.58 -2.86
N GLN A 231 11.97 -21.45 -3.69
CA GLN A 231 13.43 -21.47 -3.89
C GLN A 231 13.93 -20.14 -4.46
N ARG A 232 13.31 -19.65 -5.54
CA ARG A 232 13.70 -18.37 -6.17
C ARG A 232 13.59 -17.18 -5.20
N LEU A 233 12.56 -17.16 -4.36
CA LEU A 233 12.36 -16.09 -3.39
C LEU A 233 13.36 -16.18 -2.23
N LEU A 234 13.69 -17.38 -1.77
CA LEU A 234 14.76 -17.58 -0.77
C LEU A 234 16.11 -17.14 -1.29
N ASP A 235 16.45 -17.44 -2.56
CA ASP A 235 17.71 -17.01 -3.18
C ASP A 235 17.79 -15.47 -3.26
N ARG A 236 16.66 -14.79 -3.51
CA ARG A 236 16.58 -13.31 -3.50
C ARG A 236 16.68 -12.71 -2.09
N LEU A 237 16.21 -13.44 -1.07
CA LEU A 237 16.22 -13.01 0.33
C LEU A 237 17.51 -13.39 1.08
N THR A 238 18.62 -13.68 0.36
CA THR A 238 19.89 -14.13 0.94
C THR A 238 20.46 -13.18 2.00
N GLY A 239 20.12 -11.87 1.96
CA GLY A 239 20.50 -10.88 2.98
C GLY A 239 19.48 -10.70 4.11
N ALA A 240 18.30 -11.33 4.03
CA ALA A 240 17.27 -11.16 5.04
C ALA A 240 17.55 -12.01 6.28
N GLN A 241 17.21 -11.49 7.45
CA GLN A 241 17.32 -12.22 8.72
C GLN A 241 16.40 -13.45 8.70
N PRO A 242 16.90 -14.70 8.87
CA PRO A 242 16.10 -15.91 8.80
C PRO A 242 14.88 -15.92 9.72
N ILE A 243 15.02 -15.35 10.92
CA ILE A 243 13.92 -15.23 11.89
C ILE A 243 12.81 -14.31 11.34
N THR A 244 13.14 -13.21 10.67
CA THR A 244 12.19 -12.31 10.03
C THR A 244 11.40 -13.02 8.92
N VAL A 245 12.10 -13.83 8.11
CA VAL A 245 11.51 -14.66 7.06
C VAL A 245 10.51 -15.65 7.64
N LEU A 246 10.91 -16.41 8.67
CA LEU A 246 10.06 -17.40 9.34
C LEU A 246 8.81 -16.75 9.95
N ARG A 247 8.96 -15.58 10.62
CA ARG A 247 7.86 -14.84 11.23
C ARG A 247 6.87 -14.29 10.21
N ALA A 248 7.33 -13.85 9.04
CA ALA A 248 6.44 -13.39 7.97
C ALA A 248 5.55 -14.54 7.49
N VAL A 249 6.13 -15.72 7.24
CA VAL A 249 5.38 -16.93 6.85
C VAL A 249 4.45 -17.38 7.98
N ALA A 250 4.93 -17.41 9.23
CA ALA A 250 4.12 -17.79 10.38
C ALA A 250 2.86 -16.89 10.54
N ARG A 251 3.01 -15.58 10.35
CA ARG A 251 1.88 -14.64 10.38
C ARG A 251 0.83 -14.97 9.32
N HIS A 252 1.24 -15.34 8.12
CA HIS A 252 0.32 -15.74 7.06
C HIS A 252 -0.42 -17.04 7.43
N PHE A 253 0.31 -18.05 7.93
CA PHE A 253 -0.28 -19.32 8.37
C PHE A 253 -1.21 -19.18 9.58
N GLN A 254 -0.90 -18.29 10.53
CA GLN A 254 -1.81 -17.94 11.64
C GLN A 254 -3.14 -17.37 11.11
N ARG A 255 -3.08 -16.49 10.10
CA ARG A 255 -4.30 -15.94 9.48
C ARG A 255 -5.11 -17.00 8.75
N LEU A 256 -4.45 -17.92 8.03
CA LEU A 256 -5.13 -19.09 7.43
C LEU A 256 -5.78 -19.98 8.50
N HIS A 257 -5.08 -20.27 9.60
CA HIS A 257 -5.58 -21.10 10.69
C HIS A 257 -6.80 -20.47 11.37
N LEU A 258 -6.72 -19.16 11.68
CA LEU A 258 -7.86 -18.44 12.25
C LEU A 258 -9.08 -18.48 11.31
N THR A 259 -8.87 -18.28 10.02
CA THR A 259 -9.93 -18.31 9.01
C THR A 259 -10.54 -19.72 8.90
N ALA A 260 -9.71 -20.76 8.81
CA ALA A 260 -10.16 -22.16 8.78
C ALA A 260 -10.96 -22.52 10.03
N GLY A 261 -10.54 -22.05 11.21
CA GLY A 261 -11.26 -22.24 12.47
C GLY A 261 -12.61 -21.49 12.52
N LEU A 262 -12.75 -20.33 11.87
CA LEU A 262 -14.02 -19.64 11.75
C LEU A 262 -14.96 -20.35 10.77
N VAL A 263 -14.43 -20.88 9.67
CA VAL A 263 -15.20 -21.66 8.68
C VAL A 263 -15.70 -22.98 9.31
N SER A 264 -14.88 -23.68 10.09
CA SER A 264 -15.28 -24.91 10.77
C SER A 264 -16.40 -24.69 11.81
N ARG A 265 -16.54 -23.44 12.30
CA ARG A 265 -17.63 -23.01 13.20
C ARG A 265 -18.88 -22.50 12.45
N GLY A 266 -18.98 -22.74 11.14
CA GLY A 266 -20.16 -22.44 10.33
C GLY A 266 -20.18 -21.03 9.68
N LYS A 267 -19.12 -20.23 9.77
CA LYS A 267 -19.06 -18.97 8.99
C LYS A 267 -18.77 -19.25 7.53
N SER A 268 -19.36 -18.46 6.61
CA SER A 268 -18.93 -18.50 5.24
C SER A 268 -17.47 -18.03 5.10
N ILE A 269 -16.79 -18.47 4.04
CA ILE A 269 -15.37 -18.08 3.81
C ILE A 269 -15.22 -16.55 3.70
N ASP A 270 -16.19 -15.86 3.10
CA ASP A 270 -16.17 -14.40 2.96
C ASP A 270 -16.36 -13.70 4.32
N GLN A 271 -17.24 -14.21 5.15
CA GLN A 271 -17.41 -13.70 6.52
C GLN A 271 -16.16 -13.94 7.38
N ALA A 272 -15.53 -15.11 7.22
CA ALA A 272 -14.32 -15.45 7.96
C ALA A 272 -13.13 -14.59 7.53
N VAL A 273 -12.93 -14.37 6.23
CA VAL A 273 -11.89 -13.48 5.68
C VAL A 273 -12.15 -12.04 6.09
N GLY A 274 -13.39 -11.57 6.03
CA GLY A 274 -13.76 -10.21 6.43
C GLY A 274 -13.61 -9.92 7.93
N ALA A 275 -13.50 -10.96 8.78
CA ALA A 275 -13.26 -10.80 10.21
C ALA A 275 -11.78 -10.63 10.58
N LEU A 276 -10.86 -10.82 9.64
CA LEU A 276 -9.42 -10.71 9.89
C LEU A 276 -9.00 -9.26 10.12
N LYS A 277 -8.10 -9.07 11.08
CA LYS A 277 -7.45 -7.77 11.35
C LYS A 277 -5.92 -7.96 11.34
N PRO A 278 -5.19 -7.23 10.50
CA PRO A 278 -5.66 -6.35 9.41
C PRO A 278 -6.43 -7.14 8.32
N PRO A 279 -7.26 -6.48 7.51
CA PRO A 279 -7.99 -7.15 6.43
C PRO A 279 -7.06 -7.77 5.39
N VAL A 280 -7.56 -8.75 4.64
CA VAL A 280 -6.82 -9.31 3.49
C VAL A 280 -6.92 -8.33 2.33
N ILE A 281 -5.78 -7.98 1.74
CA ILE A 281 -5.71 -7.08 0.59
C ILE A 281 -6.51 -7.68 -0.57
N PHE A 282 -7.35 -6.89 -1.21
CA PHE A 282 -8.26 -7.34 -2.28
C PHE A 282 -7.53 -8.12 -3.39
N LYS A 283 -6.34 -7.67 -3.80
CA LYS A 283 -5.52 -8.30 -4.85
C LYS A 283 -5.16 -9.77 -4.56
N VAL A 284 -5.04 -10.14 -3.29
CA VAL A 284 -4.67 -11.51 -2.86
C VAL A 284 -5.83 -12.27 -2.20
N ALA A 285 -7.01 -11.67 -2.09
CA ALA A 285 -8.15 -12.25 -1.37
C ALA A 285 -8.59 -13.60 -1.94
N ASP A 286 -8.70 -13.72 -3.27
CA ASP A 286 -9.09 -14.97 -3.92
C ASP A 286 -8.02 -16.06 -3.78
N ARG A 287 -6.73 -15.67 -3.81
CA ARG A 287 -5.61 -16.58 -3.53
C ARG A 287 -5.66 -17.08 -2.10
N PHE A 288 -5.87 -16.18 -1.15
CA PHE A 288 -6.02 -16.51 0.27
C PHE A 288 -7.20 -17.46 0.53
N LYS A 289 -8.37 -17.21 -0.08
CA LYS A 289 -9.55 -18.11 0.03
C LYS A 289 -9.24 -19.50 -0.52
N ARG A 290 -8.55 -19.62 -1.64
CA ARG A 290 -8.11 -20.92 -2.16
C ARG A 290 -7.18 -21.64 -1.20
N GLN A 291 -6.23 -20.93 -0.59
CA GLN A 291 -5.32 -21.47 0.41
C GLN A 291 -6.08 -22.01 1.63
N VAL A 292 -7.06 -21.26 2.15
CA VAL A 292 -7.93 -21.75 3.24
C VAL A 292 -8.61 -23.07 2.88
N GLY A 293 -9.08 -23.22 1.63
CA GLY A 293 -9.69 -24.47 1.16
C GLY A 293 -8.70 -25.63 1.02
N HIS A 294 -7.42 -25.36 0.77
CA HIS A 294 -6.37 -26.39 0.63
C HIS A 294 -5.73 -26.83 1.94
N TRP A 295 -5.84 -26.01 2.98
CA TRP A 295 -5.20 -26.24 4.26
C TRP A 295 -6.20 -26.59 5.35
N PRO A 296 -6.39 -27.89 5.70
CA PRO A 296 -7.15 -28.29 6.89
C PRO A 296 -6.50 -27.75 8.16
N ALA A 297 -7.30 -27.45 9.18
CA ALA A 297 -6.84 -26.81 10.42
C ALA A 297 -5.72 -27.60 11.13
N ASP A 298 -5.77 -28.94 11.11
CA ASP A 298 -4.74 -29.80 11.68
C ASP A 298 -3.39 -29.72 10.94
N ARG A 299 -3.41 -29.54 9.60
CA ARG A 299 -2.19 -29.30 8.84
C ARG A 299 -1.62 -27.92 9.07
N LEU A 300 -2.48 -26.91 9.25
CA LEU A 300 -2.04 -25.55 9.60
C LEU A 300 -1.38 -25.54 10.97
N GLY A 301 -1.94 -26.26 11.96
CA GLY A 301 -1.32 -26.43 13.27
C GLY A 301 0.10 -26.99 13.17
N ARG A 302 0.26 -28.12 12.47
CA ARG A 302 1.58 -28.73 12.23
C ARG A 302 2.57 -27.82 11.51
N ALA A 303 2.11 -27.04 10.52
CA ALA A 303 2.97 -26.09 9.83
C ALA A 303 3.44 -24.96 10.77
N LEU A 304 2.56 -24.49 11.65
CA LEU A 304 2.92 -23.49 12.66
C LEU A 304 3.91 -24.03 13.69
N ASP A 305 3.74 -25.29 14.15
CA ASP A 305 4.72 -25.95 15.03
C ASP A 305 6.10 -26.05 14.37
N MET A 306 6.16 -26.45 13.09
CA MET A 306 7.41 -26.50 12.33
C MET A 306 8.08 -25.13 12.21
N LEU A 307 7.32 -24.04 12.05
CA LEU A 307 7.84 -22.67 11.99
C LEU A 307 8.40 -22.23 13.34
N ILE A 308 7.73 -22.57 14.45
CA ILE A 308 8.21 -22.29 15.82
C ILE A 308 9.50 -23.04 16.12
N ASP A 309 9.55 -24.34 15.78
CA ASP A 309 10.73 -25.17 15.98
C ASP A 309 11.92 -24.64 15.16
N ALA A 310 11.68 -24.24 13.91
CA ALA A 310 12.70 -23.64 13.06
C ALA A 310 13.18 -22.29 13.62
N GLU A 311 12.27 -21.42 14.10
CA GLU A 311 12.64 -20.16 14.74
C GLU A 311 13.49 -20.38 16.00
N THR A 312 13.13 -21.37 16.84
CA THR A 312 13.85 -21.74 18.05
C THR A 312 15.26 -22.25 17.70
N THR A 313 15.35 -23.11 16.67
CA THR A 313 16.63 -23.63 16.19
C THR A 313 17.52 -22.52 15.63
N CYS A 314 16.95 -21.56 14.87
CA CYS A 314 17.69 -20.41 14.34
C CYS A 314 18.26 -19.48 15.44
N LYS A 315 17.68 -19.49 16.65
CA LYS A 315 18.19 -18.73 17.82
C LYS A 315 19.32 -19.45 18.57
N THR A 316 19.56 -20.73 18.27
CA THR A 316 20.61 -21.50 18.93
C THR A 316 21.98 -21.17 18.31
N THR A 317 22.94 -20.82 19.14
CA THR A 317 24.28 -20.45 18.70
C THR A 317 24.94 -21.60 17.92
N GLY A 318 25.58 -21.28 16.78
CA GLY A 318 26.27 -22.24 15.93
C GLY A 318 25.42 -22.99 14.92
N MET A 319 24.10 -22.75 14.91
CA MET A 319 23.21 -23.34 13.89
C MET A 319 23.24 -22.54 12.57
N PRO A 320 23.22 -23.22 11.40
CA PRO A 320 23.15 -22.56 10.10
C PRO A 320 21.73 -22.02 9.84
N ALA A 321 21.38 -20.88 10.44
CA ALA A 321 20.02 -20.36 10.52
C ALA A 321 19.32 -20.21 9.15
N GLN A 322 20.05 -19.81 8.09
CA GLN A 322 19.48 -19.74 6.73
C GLN A 322 19.07 -21.10 6.19
N ALA A 323 19.93 -22.13 6.36
CA ALA A 323 19.63 -23.48 5.90
C ALA A 323 18.45 -24.09 6.68
N VAL A 324 18.38 -23.83 8.00
CA VAL A 324 17.25 -24.26 8.85
C VAL A 324 15.94 -23.66 8.38
N ALA A 325 15.91 -22.34 8.16
CA ALA A 325 14.72 -21.63 7.68
C ALA A 325 14.30 -22.13 6.29
N ALA A 326 15.24 -22.20 5.33
CA ALA A 326 14.96 -22.67 3.98
C ALA A 326 14.39 -24.10 3.98
N ARG A 327 14.98 -25.02 4.78
CA ARG A 327 14.51 -26.39 4.91
C ARG A 327 13.08 -26.47 5.46
N ALA A 328 12.77 -25.72 6.50
CA ALA A 328 11.43 -25.69 7.10
C ALA A 328 10.38 -25.19 6.09
N LEU A 329 10.65 -24.08 5.39
CA LEU A 329 9.75 -23.51 4.40
C LEU A 329 9.51 -24.44 3.20
N MET A 330 10.56 -25.12 2.73
CA MET A 330 10.44 -26.12 1.65
C MET A 330 9.64 -27.34 2.09
N GLN A 331 9.78 -27.79 3.35
CA GLN A 331 8.98 -28.89 3.90
C GLN A 331 7.51 -28.54 3.99
N ILE A 332 7.19 -27.32 4.46
CA ILE A 332 5.81 -26.81 4.53
C ILE A 332 5.21 -26.70 3.14
N ALA A 333 5.95 -26.14 2.17
CA ALA A 333 5.48 -26.03 0.79
C ALA A 333 5.21 -27.42 0.15
N ARG A 334 6.01 -28.44 0.48
CA ARG A 334 5.74 -29.83 0.05
C ARG A 334 4.46 -30.38 0.65
N ALA A 335 4.15 -30.06 1.90
CA ALA A 335 2.92 -30.49 2.57
C ALA A 335 1.66 -29.85 1.99
N ALA A 336 1.77 -28.67 1.34
CA ALA A 336 0.68 -28.00 0.64
C ALA A 336 0.32 -28.68 -0.69
N ALA A 337 1.27 -29.32 -1.35
CA ALA A 337 1.02 -29.97 -2.64
C ALA A 337 -0.02 -31.10 -2.47
N PRO A 338 -1.03 -31.23 -3.39
CA PRO A 338 -1.90 -32.38 -3.39
C PRO A 338 -1.08 -33.68 -3.54
N PRO A 339 -1.48 -34.79 -2.91
CA PRO A 339 -0.74 -36.03 -3.06
C PRO A 339 -0.63 -36.35 -4.56
N ARG A 340 0.59 -36.53 -5.05
CA ARG A 340 0.80 -36.99 -6.42
C ARG A 340 0.05 -38.28 -6.57
N SER A 341 -0.95 -38.30 -7.48
CA SER A 341 -1.59 -39.55 -7.88
C SER A 341 -0.45 -40.48 -8.34
N ARG A 342 -0.18 -41.55 -7.56
CA ARG A 342 0.67 -42.64 -8.02
C ARG A 342 -0.03 -43.19 -9.25
N GLY A 343 0.52 -42.88 -10.44
CA GLY A 343 0.11 -43.52 -11.66
C GLY A 343 0.19 -45.04 -11.48
N ARG A 344 -0.92 -45.68 -11.74
CA ARG A 344 -0.98 -47.14 -11.92
C ARG A 344 -0.30 -47.48 -13.22
#